data_603c249cc297e479587a1ac19de8e3bc
#
_entry.id   603c249cc297e479587a1ac19de8e3bc
#
_cell.length_a   1.000
_cell.length_b   1.000
_cell.length_c   1.000
_cell.angle_alpha   90.00
_cell.angle_beta   90.00
_cell.angle_gamma   90.00
#
_symmetry.space_group_name_H-M   'P 1'
#
loop_
_entity.id
_entity.type
_entity.pdbx_description
1 polymer ?
#
loop_
_entity_poly.entity_id
_entity_poly.type
_entity_poly.pdbx_seq_one_letter_code
_entity_poly.pdbx_strand_id
1 'polypeptide(L)'
;MDYIISDKAKKVTLGLAIVGLVLLIIGFSQQKDFVYAKKVDSHTVEIIYNGHADIESQDNLKETIISKMSGYELDFHDASHGNHKEHGEGSHAHHGPTFNWNVHIKHTENHNSSLISHHESGADILVNKVESGEVSFFDSGLRRFWSNLLVNGFFFFGIALGALFFLALHYATESGWGVVLLRVTEGIMTAMPIGMGVLVVVFMAGSIGLHHIYPWMDSDLLDPNSSHFDPIIYGKKAYLNIPFFWIRVLAYFTTFILFLRWFKKKSRQEDSEGGTETHFKMYRRGALFLVFFAVFSSTMAWDFIMSIDTHWFSTLFGWYVFSGIWLSGMIMVMMITLYLRKSGYLPFVNESHIHDVGKYMFALSFLWSYLWFSQFMLIWYSNIPEEVIYFTERIENYNLLFFGTFIVNFFFPMVFFMSRDTKRSAGFLIVIGLMIFIGHWFDVFNMVMPGTLFDQWEIGLLEIGMFLMFLGIFVYTVLNAISKAPLLQKNHPFLEESKHHEY
;
A
#
# COMPACT_ATOMS: atom_id res chain seq x y z
N MET A 1 -20.48 30.65 1.25
CA MET A 1 -20.49 30.07 2.62
C MET A 1 -19.10 29.58 2.91
N ASP A 2 -18.56 29.99 4.05
CA ASP A 2 -17.22 29.57 4.48
C ASP A 2 -17.39 28.45 5.50
N TYR A 3 -16.72 27.34 5.25
CA TYR A 3 -16.72 26.20 6.17
C TYR A 3 -15.79 26.48 7.33
N ILE A 4 -16.25 26.24 8.55
CA ILE A 4 -15.44 26.30 9.76
C ILE A 4 -15.40 24.88 10.33
N ILE A 5 -14.19 24.36 10.55
CA ILE A 5 -14.06 23.04 11.16
C ILE A 5 -14.63 23.09 12.58
N SER A 6 -15.66 22.27 12.83
CA SER A 6 -16.22 22.15 14.17
C SER A 6 -15.22 21.55 15.15
N ASP A 7 -15.29 21.96 16.42
CA ASP A 7 -14.43 21.40 17.47
C ASP A 7 -14.63 19.87 17.62
N LYS A 8 -15.85 19.39 17.34
CA LYS A 8 -16.14 17.96 17.29
C LYS A 8 -15.35 17.26 16.19
N ALA A 9 -15.31 17.82 14.97
CA ALA A 9 -14.55 17.24 13.85
C ALA A 9 -13.05 17.24 14.14
N LYS A 10 -12.51 18.33 14.72
CA LYS A 10 -11.09 18.38 15.14
C LYS A 10 -10.79 17.30 16.19
N LYS A 11 -11.62 17.18 17.23
CA LYS A 11 -11.43 16.17 18.29
C LYS A 11 -11.51 14.75 17.75
N VAL A 12 -12.44 14.47 16.84
CA VAL A 12 -12.59 13.12 16.23
C VAL A 12 -11.39 12.79 15.34
N THR A 13 -10.98 13.69 14.46
CA THR A 13 -9.86 13.40 13.53
C THR A 13 -8.51 13.31 14.25
N LEU A 14 -8.24 14.21 15.20
CA LEU A 14 -7.03 14.14 16.01
C LEU A 14 -7.07 12.95 16.98
N GLY A 15 -8.26 12.64 17.54
CA GLY A 15 -8.45 11.44 18.36
C GLY A 15 -8.16 10.16 17.59
N LEU A 16 -8.64 10.03 16.35
CA LEU A 16 -8.31 8.91 15.49
C LEU A 16 -6.79 8.80 15.23
N ALA A 17 -6.13 9.93 14.96
CA ALA A 17 -4.70 9.93 14.73
C ALA A 17 -3.90 9.52 16.00
N ILE A 18 -4.31 9.98 17.17
CA ILE A 18 -3.65 9.64 18.44
C ILE A 18 -3.93 8.17 18.80
N VAL A 19 -5.16 7.70 18.71
CA VAL A 19 -5.51 6.29 18.96
C VAL A 19 -4.74 5.39 17.99
N GLY A 20 -4.70 5.77 16.71
CA GLY A 20 -3.92 5.05 15.70
C GLY A 20 -2.43 4.98 16.05
N LEU A 21 -1.83 6.09 16.49
CA LEU A 21 -0.43 6.13 16.92
C LEU A 21 -0.18 5.23 18.14
N VAL A 22 -1.07 5.24 19.13
CA VAL A 22 -0.95 4.38 20.31
C VAL A 22 -1.03 2.91 19.92
N LEU A 23 -2.00 2.53 19.09
CA LEU A 23 -2.14 1.16 18.59
C LEU A 23 -0.93 0.72 17.76
N LEU A 24 -0.39 1.62 16.95
CA LEU A 24 0.82 1.37 16.17
C LEU A 24 2.02 1.08 17.10
N ILE A 25 2.23 1.88 18.14
CA ILE A 25 3.33 1.67 19.09
C ILE A 25 3.16 0.34 19.83
N ILE A 26 1.94 0.02 20.30
CA ILE A 26 1.66 -1.26 20.95
C ILE A 26 1.88 -2.41 19.97
N GLY A 27 1.34 -2.32 18.74
CA GLY A 27 1.51 -3.34 17.71
C GLY A 27 2.97 -3.55 17.33
N PHE A 28 3.74 -2.46 17.24
CA PHE A 28 5.19 -2.54 16.99
C PHE A 28 5.94 -3.26 18.13
N SER A 29 5.56 -3.03 19.38
CA SER A 29 6.17 -3.69 20.53
C SER A 29 5.76 -5.17 20.69
N GLN A 30 4.71 -5.61 20.01
CA GLN A 30 4.19 -6.98 20.06
C GLN A 30 4.55 -7.81 18.83
N GLN A 31 5.42 -7.28 17.96
CA GLN A 31 5.83 -8.01 16.76
C GLN A 31 6.59 -9.27 17.14
N LYS A 32 6.23 -10.37 16.48
CA LYS A 32 6.92 -11.65 16.58
C LYS A 32 7.94 -11.75 15.45
N ASP A 33 9.05 -12.39 15.75
CA ASP A 33 10.10 -12.62 14.75
C ASP A 33 9.73 -13.75 13.80
N PHE A 34 10.29 -13.71 12.61
CA PHE A 34 10.08 -14.69 11.55
C PHE A 34 11.12 -15.82 11.58
N VAL A 35 11.71 -16.08 12.74
CA VAL A 35 12.60 -17.21 12.96
C VAL A 35 11.78 -18.34 13.56
N TYR A 36 11.77 -19.49 12.92
CA TYR A 36 11.13 -20.70 13.41
C TYR A 36 12.19 -21.71 13.77
N ALA A 37 11.99 -22.38 14.87
CA ALA A 37 12.79 -23.53 15.25
C ALA A 37 11.91 -24.77 15.23
N LYS A 38 12.33 -25.78 14.47
CA LYS A 38 11.66 -27.07 14.41
C LYS A 38 12.62 -28.14 14.93
N LYS A 39 12.22 -28.84 15.98
CA LYS A 39 12.96 -29.96 16.47
C LYS A 39 12.96 -31.09 15.44
N VAL A 40 14.14 -31.51 14.98
CA VAL A 40 14.33 -32.63 14.09
C VAL A 40 14.57 -33.91 14.92
N ASP A 41 15.46 -33.81 15.89
CA ASP A 41 15.74 -34.86 16.87
C ASP A 41 16.25 -34.28 18.20
N SER A 42 16.69 -35.12 19.15
CA SER A 42 17.15 -34.66 20.47
C SER A 42 18.41 -33.77 20.46
N HIS A 43 19.11 -33.72 19.33
CA HIS A 43 20.39 -32.99 19.18
C HIS A 43 20.41 -32.08 17.96
N THR A 44 19.33 -32.04 17.19
CA THR A 44 19.27 -31.28 15.95
C THR A 44 17.99 -30.45 15.91
N VAL A 45 18.14 -29.14 15.64
CA VAL A 45 17.07 -28.19 15.44
C VAL A 45 17.24 -27.60 14.06
N GLU A 46 16.17 -27.61 13.28
CA GLU A 46 16.05 -26.89 12.01
C GLU A 46 15.60 -25.47 12.32
N ILE A 47 16.44 -24.48 12.02
CA ILE A 47 16.10 -23.07 12.13
C ILE A 47 15.78 -22.55 10.74
N ILE A 48 14.55 -22.15 10.54
CA ILE A 48 14.03 -21.63 9.29
C ILE A 48 13.82 -20.14 9.45
N TYR A 49 14.38 -19.35 8.54
CA TYR A 49 14.09 -17.95 8.40
C TYR A 49 13.46 -17.68 7.03
N ASN A 50 12.22 -17.23 7.05
CA ASN A 50 11.49 -16.85 5.85
C ASN A 50 11.59 -15.33 5.65
N GLY A 51 12.68 -14.86 5.07
CA GLY A 51 12.91 -13.44 4.81
C GLY A 51 14.23 -13.19 4.11
N HIS A 52 14.42 -12.00 3.57
CA HIS A 52 15.72 -11.56 3.07
C HIS A 52 16.60 -11.22 4.26
N ALA A 53 17.64 -12.00 4.51
CA ALA A 53 18.70 -11.68 5.44
C ALA A 53 20.02 -11.63 4.67
N ASP A 54 20.72 -10.51 4.78
CA ASP A 54 22.10 -10.42 4.33
C ASP A 54 23.03 -11.31 5.20
N ILE A 55 24.26 -11.51 4.75
CA ILE A 55 25.22 -12.36 5.45
C ILE A 55 25.51 -11.81 6.84
N GLU A 56 25.63 -10.50 7.00
CA GLU A 56 25.89 -9.85 8.29
C GLU A 56 24.74 -10.10 9.27
N SER A 57 23.50 -10.05 8.81
CA SER A 57 22.32 -10.36 9.61
C SER A 57 22.26 -11.84 10.00
N GLN A 58 22.64 -12.76 9.10
CA GLN A 58 22.73 -14.18 9.40
C GLN A 58 23.81 -14.47 10.45
N ASP A 59 24.97 -13.84 10.34
CA ASP A 59 26.06 -14.02 11.30
C ASP A 59 25.68 -13.44 12.68
N ASN A 60 25.00 -12.30 12.73
CA ASN A 60 24.45 -11.72 13.96
C ASN A 60 23.44 -12.67 14.63
N LEU A 61 22.59 -13.36 13.84
CA LEU A 61 21.65 -14.35 14.39
C LEU A 61 22.38 -15.56 14.93
N LYS A 62 23.41 -16.07 14.24
CA LYS A 62 24.27 -17.17 14.76
C LYS A 62 24.93 -16.79 16.08
N GLU A 63 25.52 -15.59 16.16
CA GLU A 63 26.15 -15.09 17.40
C GLU A 63 25.11 -14.96 18.52
N THR A 64 23.89 -14.49 18.21
CA THR A 64 22.80 -14.41 19.18
C THR A 64 22.41 -15.78 19.69
N ILE A 65 22.24 -16.77 18.83
CA ILE A 65 21.95 -18.16 19.23
C ILE A 65 23.07 -18.72 20.09
N ILE A 66 24.33 -18.56 19.68
CA ILE A 66 25.50 -19.04 20.44
C ILE A 66 25.53 -18.38 21.82
N SER A 67 25.32 -17.09 21.93
CA SER A 67 25.32 -16.36 23.20
C SER A 67 24.21 -16.81 24.16
N LYS A 68 23.06 -17.20 23.63
CA LYS A 68 21.89 -17.65 24.39
C LYS A 68 21.96 -19.14 24.79
N MET A 69 22.77 -19.91 24.11
CA MET A 69 22.98 -21.35 24.35
C MET A 69 24.31 -21.64 25.08
N SER A 70 24.61 -20.82 26.08
CA SER A 70 25.82 -21.01 26.89
C SER A 70 25.86 -22.41 27.51
N GLY A 71 26.96 -23.14 27.29
CA GLY A 71 27.13 -24.52 27.75
C GLY A 71 26.87 -25.60 26.68
N TYR A 72 26.55 -25.17 25.47
CA TYR A 72 26.40 -26.04 24.30
C TYR A 72 27.37 -25.63 23.19
N GLU A 73 27.94 -26.59 22.51
CA GLU A 73 28.66 -26.39 21.26
C GLU A 73 27.64 -26.52 20.12
N LEU A 74 27.55 -25.51 19.28
CA LEU A 74 26.59 -25.44 18.19
C LEU A 74 27.31 -25.50 16.85
N ASP A 75 26.91 -26.42 16.00
CA ASP A 75 27.43 -26.59 14.66
C ASP A 75 26.31 -26.31 13.66
N PHE A 76 26.49 -25.28 12.82
CA PHE A 76 25.49 -24.79 11.87
C PHE A 76 25.77 -25.32 10.47
N HIS A 77 24.88 -26.16 9.96
CA HIS A 77 24.91 -26.67 8.59
C HIS A 77 23.80 -26.06 7.76
N ASP A 78 24.16 -25.54 6.60
CA ASP A 78 23.17 -25.03 5.65
C ASP A 78 22.37 -26.18 5.05
N ALA A 79 21.07 -26.23 5.34
CA ALA A 79 20.16 -27.27 4.86
C ALA A 79 19.59 -26.96 3.47
N SER A 80 19.82 -25.76 2.93
CA SER A 80 19.29 -25.33 1.62
C SER A 80 19.91 -26.14 0.45
N HIS A 81 21.06 -26.81 0.66
CA HIS A 81 21.74 -27.62 -0.35
C HIS A 81 21.47 -29.13 -0.26
N GLY A 82 20.61 -29.60 0.62
CA GLY A 82 20.44 -31.02 0.93
C GLY A 82 19.15 -31.68 0.47
N ASN A 83 18.62 -31.49 -0.73
CA ASN A 83 17.68 -32.41 -1.38
C ASN A 83 17.30 -32.03 -2.82
N HIS A 84 18.25 -31.84 -3.71
CA HIS A 84 17.97 -31.97 -5.14
C HIS A 84 18.32 -33.40 -5.58
N LYS A 85 17.38 -34.33 -5.37
CA LYS A 85 17.29 -35.52 -6.23
C LYS A 85 16.63 -35.05 -7.51
N GLU A 86 17.38 -35.26 -8.59
CA GLU A 86 16.97 -35.16 -9.99
C GLU A 86 15.52 -35.58 -10.21
N HIS A 87 14.64 -34.65 -10.52
CA HIS A 87 13.49 -34.88 -11.41
C HIS A 87 13.06 -33.54 -12.00
N GLY A 88 13.32 -33.36 -13.31
CA GLY A 88 12.57 -32.46 -14.19
C GLY A 88 12.99 -30.97 -14.12
N GLU A 89 13.63 -30.56 -15.20
CA GLU A 89 13.71 -29.15 -15.61
C GLU A 89 12.35 -28.46 -15.45
N GLY A 90 12.28 -27.40 -14.63
CA GLY A 90 11.13 -26.49 -14.66
C GLY A 90 10.50 -26.04 -13.36
N SER A 91 11.22 -25.93 -12.24
CA SER A 91 10.66 -25.21 -11.09
C SER A 91 11.74 -24.44 -10.32
N HIS A 92 12.13 -23.29 -10.84
CA HIS A 92 12.74 -22.25 -10.02
C HIS A 92 11.63 -21.51 -9.29
N ALA A 93 11.16 -22.08 -8.19
CA ALA A 93 10.42 -21.33 -7.20
C ALA A 93 11.42 -20.33 -6.57
N HIS A 94 11.38 -19.08 -7.02
CA HIS A 94 12.14 -17.99 -6.42
C HIS A 94 11.46 -17.58 -5.10
N HIS A 95 11.66 -18.37 -4.07
CA HIS A 95 11.61 -17.85 -2.71
C HIS A 95 12.80 -16.89 -2.57
N GLY A 96 12.58 -15.68 -2.05
CA GLY A 96 13.69 -14.82 -1.61
C GLY A 96 14.64 -15.60 -0.69
N PRO A 97 15.86 -15.13 -0.39
CA PRO A 97 16.84 -15.89 0.34
C PRO A 97 16.30 -16.26 1.72
N THR A 98 15.55 -17.37 1.73
CA THR A 98 15.24 -18.11 2.94
C THR A 98 16.51 -18.88 3.28
N PHE A 99 17.01 -18.74 4.49
CA PHE A 99 18.02 -19.65 4.93
C PHE A 99 17.41 -20.70 5.85
N ASN A 100 17.94 -21.91 5.74
CA ASN A 100 17.53 -23.03 6.57
C ASN A 100 18.79 -23.66 7.14
N TRP A 101 18.93 -23.63 8.45
CA TRP A 101 20.07 -24.24 9.14
C TRP A 101 19.65 -25.44 9.93
N ASN A 102 20.36 -26.56 9.74
CA ASN A 102 20.38 -27.66 10.69
C ASN A 102 21.45 -27.37 11.74
N VAL A 103 21.03 -27.05 12.96
CA VAL A 103 21.90 -26.76 14.08
C VAL A 103 22.07 -28.01 14.90
N HIS A 104 23.29 -28.60 14.89
CA HIS A 104 23.64 -29.72 15.73
C HIS A 104 24.13 -29.21 17.08
N ILE A 105 23.54 -29.73 18.16
CA ILE A 105 23.75 -29.27 19.54
C ILE A 105 24.50 -30.36 20.30
N LYS A 106 25.72 -30.05 20.75
CA LYS A 106 26.54 -30.94 21.60
C LYS A 106 26.73 -30.33 22.98
N HIS A 107 26.62 -31.11 24.03
CA HIS A 107 27.01 -30.66 25.36
C HIS A 107 28.53 -30.48 25.43
N THR A 108 28.99 -29.32 25.89
CA THR A 108 30.40 -29.14 26.28
C THR A 108 30.62 -29.95 27.57
N GLU A 109 31.52 -30.92 27.52
CA GLU A 109 31.90 -31.71 28.69
C GLU A 109 32.52 -30.80 29.75
N ASN A 110 31.72 -30.32 30.70
CA ASN A 110 32.14 -29.93 32.05
C ASN A 110 30.97 -29.47 32.92
N HIS A 111 30.02 -30.35 33.24
CA HIS A 111 29.21 -30.20 34.44
C HIS A 111 28.86 -31.57 35.01
N ASN A 112 29.30 -31.80 36.27
CA ASN A 112 28.95 -32.96 37.07
C ASN A 112 27.45 -33.27 37.04
N SER A 113 27.09 -34.31 36.33
CA SER A 113 25.73 -34.86 36.30
C SER A 113 25.44 -35.67 37.57
N SER A 114 24.96 -35.01 38.59
CA SER A 114 24.20 -35.67 39.64
C SER A 114 23.11 -34.72 40.13
N LEU A 115 21.86 -35.11 39.86
CA LEU A 115 20.60 -34.45 40.20
C LEU A 115 19.96 -33.68 39.05
N ILE A 116 19.32 -34.39 38.11
CA ILE A 116 18.14 -33.83 37.43
C ILE A 116 17.31 -34.96 36.80
N SER A 117 16.17 -35.20 37.35
CA SER A 117 15.04 -35.89 36.74
C SER A 117 14.27 -34.90 35.87
N HIS A 118 14.10 -35.20 34.58
CA HIS A 118 13.52 -34.42 33.49
C HIS A 118 14.51 -33.48 32.80
N HIS A 119 15.37 -34.04 31.93
CA HIS A 119 16.18 -33.23 31.01
C HIS A 119 15.37 -32.83 29.79
N GLU A 120 15.04 -31.53 29.66
CA GLU A 120 14.81 -30.95 28.34
C GLU A 120 16.11 -31.15 27.51
N SER A 121 15.96 -31.66 26.29
CA SER A 121 17.12 -31.80 25.39
C SER A 121 17.61 -30.40 24.99
N GLY A 122 18.91 -30.26 24.63
CA GLY A 122 19.42 -28.99 24.11
C GLY A 122 18.57 -28.46 22.94
N ALA A 123 17.98 -29.36 22.15
CA ALA A 123 17.05 -29.03 21.10
C ALA A 123 15.73 -28.40 21.62
N ASP A 124 15.15 -28.93 22.70
CA ASP A 124 13.96 -28.34 23.31
C ASP A 124 14.22 -26.93 23.87
N ILE A 125 15.39 -26.75 24.47
CA ILE A 125 15.82 -25.45 25.02
C ILE A 125 15.96 -24.42 23.88
N LEU A 126 16.55 -24.78 22.74
CA LEU A 126 16.70 -23.87 21.61
C LEU A 126 15.34 -23.52 20.97
N VAL A 127 14.47 -24.52 20.77
CA VAL A 127 13.11 -24.28 20.26
C VAL A 127 12.35 -23.35 21.19
N ASN A 128 12.35 -23.62 22.50
CA ASN A 128 11.67 -22.76 23.48
C ASN A 128 12.23 -21.32 23.48
N LYS A 129 13.54 -21.13 23.30
CA LYS A 129 14.17 -19.80 23.24
C LYS A 129 13.80 -19.03 21.96
N VAL A 130 13.64 -19.72 20.85
CA VAL A 130 13.12 -19.10 19.59
C VAL A 130 11.64 -18.79 19.74
N GLU A 131 10.82 -19.72 20.24
CA GLU A 131 9.38 -19.51 20.42
C GLU A 131 9.06 -18.44 21.48
N SER A 132 9.87 -18.29 22.50
CA SER A 132 9.72 -17.24 23.52
C SER A 132 10.21 -15.86 23.06
N GLY A 133 10.86 -15.76 21.89
CA GLY A 133 11.46 -14.52 21.38
C GLY A 133 12.76 -14.12 22.06
N GLU A 134 13.38 -15.00 22.86
CA GLU A 134 14.72 -14.76 23.42
C GLU A 134 15.83 -14.79 22.35
N VAL A 135 15.58 -15.54 21.28
CA VAL A 135 16.35 -15.54 20.03
C VAL A 135 15.50 -14.84 18.99
N SER A 136 15.75 -13.59 18.76
CA SER A 136 14.98 -12.77 17.86
C SER A 136 15.85 -12.18 16.75
N PHE A 137 15.25 -11.99 15.58
CA PHE A 137 15.89 -11.37 14.44
C PHE A 137 15.30 -9.97 14.23
N PHE A 138 16.10 -8.94 14.48
CA PHE A 138 15.64 -7.55 14.53
C PHE A 138 15.02 -7.03 13.21
N ASP A 139 15.34 -7.66 12.06
CA ASP A 139 14.93 -7.18 10.73
C ASP A 139 13.45 -7.43 10.37
N SER A 140 12.86 -8.52 10.86
CA SER A 140 11.49 -8.90 10.50
C SER A 140 10.43 -7.90 10.94
N GLY A 141 10.53 -7.40 12.16
CA GLY A 141 9.62 -6.39 12.69
C GLY A 141 9.72 -5.06 11.95
N LEU A 142 10.92 -4.66 11.57
CA LEU A 142 11.13 -3.46 10.78
C LEU A 142 10.58 -3.61 9.37
N ARG A 143 10.71 -4.77 8.73
CA ARG A 143 10.16 -5.03 7.40
C ARG A 143 8.63 -4.89 7.38
N ARG A 144 7.94 -5.48 8.35
CA ARG A 144 6.49 -5.35 8.52
C ARG A 144 6.08 -3.88 8.72
N PHE A 145 6.81 -3.13 9.53
CA PHE A 145 6.58 -1.70 9.73
C PHE A 145 6.74 -0.90 8.42
N TRP A 146 7.84 -1.10 7.69
CA TRP A 146 8.10 -0.39 6.44
C TRP A 146 7.09 -0.75 5.34
N SER A 147 6.70 -2.03 5.24
CA SER A 147 5.67 -2.48 4.29
C SER A 147 4.31 -1.85 4.59
N ASN A 148 3.91 -1.77 5.87
CA ASN A 148 2.69 -1.08 6.28
C ASN A 148 2.76 0.42 6.03
N LEU A 149 3.92 1.03 6.24
CA LEU A 149 4.14 2.44 5.95
C LEU A 149 4.01 2.73 4.44
N LEU A 150 4.51 1.82 3.60
CA LEU A 150 4.34 1.87 2.14
C LEU A 150 2.86 1.73 1.76
N VAL A 151 2.15 0.74 2.29
CA VAL A 151 0.71 0.51 2.03
C VAL A 151 -0.09 1.77 2.33
N ASN A 152 0.04 2.31 3.53
CA ASN A 152 -0.74 3.48 3.96
C ASN A 152 -0.29 4.75 3.25
N GLY A 153 1.02 4.95 3.08
CA GLY A 153 1.57 6.07 2.33
C GLY A 153 1.05 6.11 0.90
N PHE A 154 1.09 4.97 0.21
CA PHE A 154 0.60 4.85 -1.16
C PHE A 154 -0.91 4.99 -1.27
N PHE A 155 -1.68 4.37 -0.38
CA PHE A 155 -3.14 4.44 -0.38
C PHE A 155 -3.65 5.88 -0.22
N PHE A 156 -3.21 6.59 0.82
CA PHE A 156 -3.66 7.97 1.08
C PHE A 156 -3.09 8.99 0.08
N PHE A 157 -1.88 8.76 -0.44
CA PHE A 157 -1.35 9.50 -1.58
C PHE A 157 -2.23 9.27 -2.83
N GLY A 158 -2.59 8.02 -3.11
CA GLY A 158 -3.43 7.63 -4.23
C GLY A 158 -4.80 8.30 -4.21
N ILE A 159 -5.47 8.37 -3.05
CA ILE A 159 -6.75 9.10 -2.88
C ILE A 159 -6.61 10.56 -3.31
N ALA A 160 -5.57 11.24 -2.84
CA ALA A 160 -5.34 12.65 -3.17
C ALA A 160 -4.96 12.85 -4.64
N LEU A 161 -4.23 11.92 -5.22
CA LEU A 161 -3.90 11.91 -6.65
C LEU A 161 -5.14 11.63 -7.52
N GLY A 162 -6.01 10.70 -7.12
CA GLY A 162 -7.29 10.42 -7.77
C GLY A 162 -8.22 11.65 -7.77
N ALA A 163 -8.21 12.43 -6.68
CA ALA A 163 -8.92 13.70 -6.63
C ALA A 163 -8.32 14.74 -7.59
N LEU A 164 -6.99 14.85 -7.69
CA LEU A 164 -6.34 15.74 -8.66
C LEU A 164 -6.65 15.32 -10.10
N PHE A 165 -6.65 14.01 -10.38
CA PHE A 165 -7.03 13.47 -11.68
C PHE A 165 -8.50 13.84 -12.02
N PHE A 166 -9.43 13.64 -11.10
CA PHE A 166 -10.83 13.97 -11.30
C PHE A 166 -11.03 15.47 -11.55
N LEU A 167 -10.34 16.34 -10.80
CA LEU A 167 -10.37 17.78 -11.03
C LEU A 167 -9.90 18.14 -12.44
N ALA A 168 -8.75 17.60 -12.85
CA ALA A 168 -8.19 17.87 -14.18
C ALA A 168 -9.08 17.34 -15.30
N LEU A 169 -9.65 16.15 -15.13
CA LEU A 169 -10.63 15.56 -16.05
C LEU A 169 -11.87 16.44 -16.19
N HIS A 170 -12.39 16.94 -15.06
CA HIS A 170 -13.56 17.79 -15.01
C HIS A 170 -13.36 19.09 -15.85
N TYR A 171 -12.21 19.75 -15.69
CA TYR A 171 -11.86 20.90 -16.53
C TYR A 171 -11.61 20.51 -17.99
N ALA A 172 -10.90 19.42 -18.26
CA ALA A 172 -10.57 18.99 -19.61
C ALA A 172 -11.78 18.53 -20.44
N THR A 173 -12.84 18.09 -19.78
CA THR A 173 -14.11 17.69 -20.43
C THR A 173 -15.15 18.80 -20.43
N GLU A 174 -14.84 19.98 -19.88
CA GLU A 174 -15.79 21.09 -19.70
C GLU A 174 -17.10 20.65 -19.04
N SER A 175 -16.99 19.78 -18.02
CA SER A 175 -18.13 19.16 -17.38
C SER A 175 -18.84 20.15 -16.44
N GLY A 176 -20.11 20.49 -16.70
CA GLY A 176 -20.87 21.48 -15.91
C GLY A 176 -21.44 20.90 -14.60
N TRP A 177 -21.88 19.63 -14.60
CA TRP A 177 -22.66 19.06 -13.51
C TRP A 177 -21.98 19.10 -12.12
N GLY A 178 -20.69 18.88 -12.06
CA GLY A 178 -19.96 18.66 -10.80
C GLY A 178 -19.23 19.88 -10.25
N VAL A 179 -19.47 21.09 -10.76
CA VAL A 179 -18.76 22.32 -10.31
C VAL A 179 -18.94 22.56 -8.82
N VAL A 180 -20.09 22.24 -8.24
CA VAL A 180 -20.35 22.34 -6.80
C VAL A 180 -19.48 21.39 -5.95
N LEU A 181 -18.82 20.39 -6.56
CA LEU A 181 -17.94 19.42 -5.89
C LEU A 181 -16.46 19.79 -6.00
N LEU A 182 -16.08 20.73 -6.90
CA LEU A 182 -14.67 20.99 -7.21
C LEU A 182 -13.89 21.50 -6.00
N ARG A 183 -14.48 22.29 -5.11
CA ARG A 183 -13.80 22.74 -3.88
C ARG A 183 -13.55 21.63 -2.88
N VAL A 184 -14.44 20.65 -2.80
CA VAL A 184 -14.23 19.45 -1.99
C VAL A 184 -13.05 18.66 -2.56
N THR A 185 -13.02 18.48 -3.87
CA THR A 185 -11.95 17.82 -4.62
C THR A 185 -10.61 18.54 -4.41
N GLU A 186 -10.57 19.88 -4.49
CA GLU A 186 -9.38 20.70 -4.17
C GLU A 186 -8.90 20.51 -2.73
N GLY A 187 -9.82 20.34 -1.79
CA GLY A 187 -9.51 20.05 -0.41
C GLY A 187 -8.79 18.71 -0.26
N ILE A 188 -9.32 17.66 -0.91
CA ILE A 188 -8.78 16.30 -0.84
C ILE A 188 -7.37 16.23 -1.44
N MET A 189 -7.16 16.80 -2.64
CA MET A 189 -5.83 16.76 -3.27
C MET A 189 -4.76 17.50 -2.45
N THR A 190 -5.16 18.40 -1.52
CA THR A 190 -4.22 19.13 -0.66
C THR A 190 -3.49 18.21 0.33
N ALA A 191 -3.99 17.01 0.60
CA ALA A 191 -3.32 16.02 1.44
C ALA A 191 -2.17 15.29 0.72
N MET A 192 -2.05 15.41 -0.60
CA MET A 192 -1.05 14.71 -1.41
C MET A 192 0.40 14.86 -0.91
N PRO A 193 0.90 16.07 -0.53
CA PRO A 193 2.29 16.21 -0.08
C PRO A 193 2.63 15.40 1.17
N ILE A 194 1.65 15.06 2.02
CA ILE A 194 1.87 14.23 3.21
C ILE A 194 2.19 12.79 2.77
N GLY A 195 1.35 12.20 1.91
CA GLY A 195 1.61 10.87 1.37
C GLY A 195 2.93 10.79 0.60
N MET A 196 3.25 11.83 -0.21
CA MET A 196 4.54 11.93 -0.90
C MET A 196 5.72 11.93 0.08
N GLY A 197 5.62 12.70 1.17
CA GLY A 197 6.65 12.76 2.20
C GLY A 197 6.91 11.39 2.83
N VAL A 198 5.84 10.65 3.13
CA VAL A 198 5.93 9.28 3.66
C VAL A 198 6.61 8.34 2.66
N LEU A 199 6.20 8.38 1.39
CA LEU A 199 6.80 7.56 0.34
C LEU A 199 8.29 7.88 0.14
N VAL A 200 8.68 9.17 0.19
CA VAL A 200 10.08 9.57 0.14
C VAL A 200 10.87 8.97 1.31
N VAL A 201 10.30 8.96 2.53
CA VAL A 201 10.95 8.34 3.69
C VAL A 201 11.14 6.84 3.48
N VAL A 202 10.12 6.12 2.98
CA VAL A 202 10.24 4.69 2.67
C VAL A 202 11.31 4.43 1.62
N PHE A 203 11.29 5.15 0.49
CA PHE A 203 12.26 4.94 -0.59
C PHE A 203 13.69 5.32 -0.17
N MET A 204 13.85 6.36 0.64
CA MET A 204 15.15 6.75 1.17
C MET A 204 15.69 5.67 2.11
N ALA A 205 14.86 5.15 3.01
CA ALA A 205 15.24 4.07 3.91
C ALA A 205 15.71 2.81 3.14
N GLY A 206 14.98 2.41 2.07
CA GLY A 206 15.41 1.31 1.20
C GLY A 206 16.73 1.61 0.48
N SER A 207 16.90 2.86 -0.03
CA SER A 207 18.12 3.24 -0.77
C SER A 207 19.40 3.24 0.08
N ILE A 208 19.27 3.38 1.40
CA ILE A 208 20.39 3.33 2.37
C ILE A 208 20.48 2.00 3.14
N GLY A 209 19.69 0.98 2.74
CA GLY A 209 19.76 -0.36 3.30
C GLY A 209 19.07 -0.54 4.66
N LEU A 210 18.18 0.37 5.09
CA LEU A 210 17.42 0.18 6.33
C LEU A 210 16.28 -0.85 6.22
N HIS A 211 15.93 -1.23 5.01
CA HIS A 211 14.99 -2.32 4.74
C HIS A 211 15.21 -2.85 3.31
N HIS A 212 14.83 -4.11 3.06
CA HIS A 212 14.99 -4.81 1.80
C HIS A 212 13.65 -5.11 1.11
N ILE A 213 12.70 -4.14 1.12
CA ILE A 213 11.40 -4.27 0.42
C ILE A 213 11.61 -4.36 -1.10
N TYR A 214 12.64 -3.69 -1.60
CA TYR A 214 12.98 -3.63 -3.02
C TYR A 214 14.27 -4.41 -3.29
N PRO A 215 14.19 -5.69 -3.75
CA PRO A 215 15.37 -6.53 -3.97
C PRO A 215 16.39 -5.91 -4.92
N TRP A 216 15.95 -5.16 -5.92
CA TRP A 216 16.83 -4.49 -6.88
C TRP A 216 17.66 -3.32 -6.30
N MET A 217 17.39 -2.87 -5.07
CA MET A 217 18.21 -1.89 -4.35
C MET A 217 19.38 -2.54 -3.64
N ASP A 218 19.38 -3.86 -3.47
CA ASP A 218 20.44 -4.61 -2.84
C ASP A 218 21.62 -4.78 -3.80
N SER A 219 22.80 -4.37 -3.36
CA SER A 219 24.04 -4.46 -4.16
C SER A 219 24.53 -5.89 -4.30
N ASP A 220 24.22 -6.75 -3.33
CA ASP A 220 24.68 -8.14 -3.31
C ASP A 220 24.00 -8.99 -4.40
N LEU A 221 22.73 -8.74 -4.67
CA LEU A 221 21.98 -9.37 -5.76
C LEU A 221 22.45 -8.91 -7.16
N LEU A 222 23.16 -7.78 -7.23
CA LEU A 222 23.64 -7.18 -8.48
C LEU A 222 25.13 -7.45 -8.76
N ASP A 223 25.88 -8.05 -7.83
CA ASP A 223 27.30 -8.38 -7.99
C ASP A 223 27.47 -9.79 -8.58
N PRO A 224 28.02 -9.93 -9.82
CA PRO A 224 28.27 -11.23 -10.43
C PRO A 224 29.19 -12.16 -9.66
N ASN A 225 29.95 -11.64 -8.68
CA ASN A 225 30.85 -12.44 -7.85
C ASN A 225 30.18 -12.88 -6.53
N SER A 226 28.99 -12.38 -6.23
CA SER A 226 28.24 -12.78 -5.02
C SER A 226 27.63 -14.17 -5.19
N SER A 227 27.54 -14.91 -4.08
CA SER A 227 26.78 -16.16 -4.00
C SER A 227 25.26 -15.97 -4.19
N HIS A 228 24.77 -14.73 -4.01
CA HIS A 228 23.36 -14.36 -4.13
C HIS A 228 23.05 -13.66 -5.46
N PHE A 229 23.97 -13.66 -6.43
CA PHE A 229 23.79 -13.00 -7.71
C PHE A 229 22.51 -13.46 -8.43
N ASP A 230 21.68 -12.47 -8.82
CA ASP A 230 20.46 -12.72 -9.57
C ASP A 230 20.57 -12.16 -11.01
N PRO A 231 20.70 -13.03 -12.02
CA PRO A 231 20.86 -12.60 -13.41
C PRO A 231 19.62 -11.88 -13.97
N ILE A 232 18.41 -12.17 -13.46
CA ILE A 232 17.15 -11.56 -13.91
C ILE A 232 17.07 -10.10 -13.39
N ILE A 233 17.37 -9.90 -12.11
CA ILE A 233 17.42 -8.56 -11.51
C ILE A 233 18.54 -7.74 -12.16
N TYR A 234 19.71 -8.34 -12.36
CA TYR A 234 20.83 -7.70 -13.05
C TYR A 234 20.46 -7.28 -14.49
N GLY A 235 19.72 -8.09 -15.22
CA GLY A 235 19.22 -7.76 -16.55
C GLY A 235 18.31 -6.52 -16.59
N LYS A 236 17.64 -6.20 -15.47
CA LYS A 236 16.78 -5.01 -15.30
C LYS A 236 17.52 -3.76 -14.80
N LYS A 237 18.82 -3.83 -14.51
CA LYS A 237 19.66 -2.77 -13.95
C LYS A 237 19.62 -1.46 -14.75
N ALA A 238 19.39 -1.52 -16.07
CA ALA A 238 19.27 -0.31 -16.89
C ALA A 238 18.08 0.57 -16.45
N TYR A 239 17.00 -0.02 -15.96
CA TYR A 239 15.80 0.69 -15.51
C TYR A 239 15.71 0.74 -13.97
N LEU A 240 15.93 -0.39 -13.29
CA LEU A 240 15.88 -0.54 -11.83
C LEU A 240 17.29 -0.30 -11.26
N ASN A 241 17.60 0.96 -11.02
CA ASN A 241 18.79 1.40 -10.29
C ASN A 241 18.45 2.65 -9.47
N ILE A 242 19.09 2.81 -8.31
CA ILE A 242 18.79 3.86 -7.35
C ILE A 242 18.82 5.27 -7.95
N PRO A 243 19.87 5.70 -8.71
CA PRO A 243 19.89 7.04 -9.28
C PRO A 243 18.75 7.32 -10.25
N PHE A 244 18.48 6.41 -11.18
CA PHE A 244 17.42 6.59 -12.16
C PHE A 244 16.02 6.48 -11.54
N PHE A 245 15.84 5.64 -10.52
CA PHE A 245 14.60 5.59 -9.73
C PHE A 245 14.31 6.96 -9.08
N TRP A 246 15.29 7.58 -8.42
CA TRP A 246 15.10 8.88 -7.80
C TRP A 246 14.82 10.00 -8.81
N ILE A 247 15.41 9.96 -10.01
CA ILE A 247 15.06 10.90 -11.08
C ILE A 247 13.56 10.78 -11.44
N ARG A 248 13.04 9.55 -11.58
CA ARG A 248 11.61 9.31 -11.86
C ARG A 248 10.72 9.75 -10.71
N VAL A 249 11.03 9.40 -9.47
CA VAL A 249 10.30 9.84 -8.26
C VAL A 249 10.20 11.37 -8.20
N LEU A 250 11.31 12.06 -8.42
CA LEU A 250 11.35 13.53 -8.46
C LEU A 250 10.50 14.08 -9.61
N ALA A 251 10.54 13.46 -10.78
CA ALA A 251 9.70 13.87 -11.92
C ALA A 251 8.21 13.73 -11.61
N TYR A 252 7.77 12.59 -11.04
CA TYR A 252 6.37 12.36 -10.66
C TYR A 252 5.91 13.38 -9.63
N PHE A 253 6.61 13.48 -8.51
CA PHE A 253 6.19 14.32 -7.38
C PHE A 253 6.24 15.80 -7.71
N THR A 254 7.29 16.24 -8.42
CA THR A 254 7.38 17.64 -8.87
C THR A 254 6.24 17.98 -9.79
N THR A 255 5.93 17.14 -10.78
CA THR A 255 4.84 17.37 -11.72
C THR A 255 3.50 17.46 -10.97
N PHE A 256 3.18 16.49 -10.12
CA PHE A 256 1.91 16.49 -9.40
C PHE A 256 1.78 17.68 -8.44
N ILE A 257 2.83 18.07 -7.73
CA ILE A 257 2.82 19.27 -6.85
C ILE A 257 2.66 20.55 -7.65
N LEU A 258 3.35 20.69 -8.79
CA LEU A 258 3.24 21.87 -9.63
C LEU A 258 1.80 22.06 -10.15
N PHE A 259 1.18 20.98 -10.66
CA PHE A 259 -0.21 21.03 -11.12
C PHE A 259 -1.17 21.30 -9.96
N LEU A 260 -1.03 20.63 -8.82
CA LEU A 260 -1.83 20.88 -7.63
C LEU A 260 -1.78 22.36 -7.21
N ARG A 261 -0.58 22.92 -7.08
CA ARG A 261 -0.41 24.33 -6.68
C ARG A 261 -0.98 25.27 -7.74
N TRP A 262 -0.77 24.95 -9.01
CA TRP A 262 -1.24 25.75 -10.11
C TRP A 262 -2.78 25.78 -10.19
N PHE A 263 -3.45 24.62 -10.10
CA PHE A 263 -4.91 24.54 -10.10
C PHE A 263 -5.50 25.31 -8.90
N LYS A 264 -5.00 25.12 -7.71
CA LYS A 264 -5.45 25.86 -6.52
C LYS A 264 -5.28 27.38 -6.67
N LYS A 265 -4.17 27.83 -7.23
CA LYS A 265 -3.94 29.25 -7.48
C LYS A 265 -4.92 29.81 -8.49
N LYS A 266 -5.14 29.10 -9.60
CA LYS A 266 -6.02 29.56 -10.69
C LYS A 266 -7.49 29.50 -10.30
N SER A 267 -7.93 28.47 -9.59
CA SER A 267 -9.28 28.38 -9.07
C SER A 267 -9.64 29.56 -8.15
N ARG A 268 -8.69 30.03 -7.30
CA ARG A 268 -8.89 31.23 -6.49
C ARG A 268 -8.86 32.53 -7.32
N GLN A 269 -8.05 32.57 -8.36
CA GLN A 269 -8.01 33.69 -9.31
C GLN A 269 -9.34 33.82 -10.05
N GLU A 270 -9.93 32.69 -10.49
CA GLU A 270 -11.26 32.65 -11.12
C GLU A 270 -12.35 33.25 -10.23
N ASP A 271 -12.31 32.96 -8.92
CA ASP A 271 -13.24 33.54 -7.94
C ASP A 271 -13.18 35.08 -7.86
N SER A 272 -12.02 35.69 -8.15
CA SER A 272 -11.80 37.14 -8.00
C SER A 272 -11.95 37.90 -9.31
N GLU A 273 -11.54 37.33 -10.43
CA GLU A 273 -11.50 38.02 -11.73
C GLU A 273 -12.78 37.84 -12.52
N GLY A 274 -13.42 36.68 -12.41
CA GLY A 274 -14.57 36.31 -13.25
C GLY A 274 -14.19 36.11 -14.72
N GLY A 275 -15.21 35.91 -15.55
CA GLY A 275 -15.03 35.69 -17.00
C GLY A 275 -14.51 34.28 -17.33
N THR A 276 -14.24 34.06 -18.61
CA THR A 276 -13.91 32.73 -19.15
C THR A 276 -12.40 32.49 -19.37
N GLU A 277 -11.58 33.54 -19.30
CA GLU A 277 -10.15 33.42 -19.66
C GLU A 277 -9.39 32.46 -18.70
N THR A 278 -9.61 32.60 -17.39
CA THR A 278 -8.97 31.72 -16.41
C THR A 278 -9.50 30.29 -16.54
N HIS A 279 -10.78 30.11 -16.84
CA HIS A 279 -11.38 28.80 -17.12
C HIS A 279 -10.70 28.11 -18.32
N PHE A 280 -10.52 28.79 -19.45
CA PHE A 280 -9.81 28.22 -20.61
C PHE A 280 -8.36 27.89 -20.33
N LYS A 281 -7.69 28.65 -19.45
CA LYS A 281 -6.35 28.26 -18.98
C LYS A 281 -6.39 26.94 -18.17
N MET A 282 -7.42 26.78 -17.33
CA MET A 282 -7.60 25.56 -16.53
C MET A 282 -7.96 24.35 -17.42
N TYR A 283 -8.83 24.54 -18.41
CA TYR A 283 -9.12 23.56 -19.45
C TYR A 283 -7.84 23.03 -20.14
N ARG A 284 -7.03 23.94 -20.71
CA ARG A 284 -5.79 23.55 -21.41
C ARG A 284 -4.79 22.84 -20.49
N ARG A 285 -4.67 23.29 -19.25
CA ARG A 285 -3.76 22.68 -18.27
C ARG A 285 -4.32 21.36 -17.72
N GLY A 286 -5.63 21.22 -17.64
CA GLY A 286 -6.29 19.96 -17.35
C GLY A 286 -5.95 18.91 -18.38
N ALA A 287 -6.12 19.23 -19.67
CA ALA A 287 -5.73 18.34 -20.76
C ALA A 287 -4.24 17.99 -20.73
N LEU A 288 -3.36 18.99 -20.49
CA LEU A 288 -1.92 18.73 -20.37
C LEU A 288 -1.59 17.81 -19.19
N PHE A 289 -2.25 18.00 -18.03
CA PHE A 289 -2.05 17.13 -16.88
C PHE A 289 -2.44 15.69 -17.19
N LEU A 290 -3.54 15.46 -17.89
CA LEU A 290 -4.00 14.11 -18.27
C LEU A 290 -2.97 13.37 -19.13
N VAL A 291 -2.23 14.07 -20.01
CA VAL A 291 -1.15 13.47 -20.80
C VAL A 291 0.00 13.01 -19.88
N PHE A 292 0.46 13.87 -18.97
CA PHE A 292 1.49 13.48 -18.00
C PHE A 292 0.99 12.35 -17.09
N PHE A 293 -0.24 12.46 -16.63
CA PHE A 293 -0.83 11.47 -15.74
C PHE A 293 -0.94 10.09 -16.39
N ALA A 294 -1.32 10.01 -17.66
CA ALA A 294 -1.43 8.75 -18.39
C ALA A 294 -0.12 7.95 -18.40
N VAL A 295 1.02 8.64 -18.55
CA VAL A 295 2.34 8.00 -18.49
C VAL A 295 2.77 7.76 -17.04
N PHE A 296 2.69 8.78 -16.20
CA PHE A 296 3.24 8.74 -14.85
C PHE A 296 2.46 7.83 -13.89
N SER A 297 1.14 7.68 -14.07
CA SER A 297 0.37 6.75 -13.24
C SER A 297 0.81 5.29 -13.43
N SER A 298 1.06 4.88 -14.68
CA SER A 298 1.51 3.53 -14.98
C SER A 298 2.96 3.29 -14.55
N THR A 299 3.88 4.20 -14.93
CA THR A 299 5.29 4.05 -14.56
C THR A 299 5.51 4.14 -13.06
N MET A 300 4.76 4.99 -12.35
CA MET A 300 4.77 5.09 -10.90
C MET A 300 4.27 3.79 -10.24
N ALA A 301 3.22 3.17 -10.76
CA ALA A 301 2.74 1.89 -10.24
C ALA A 301 3.79 0.77 -10.43
N TRP A 302 4.51 0.77 -11.55
CA TRP A 302 5.61 -0.17 -11.78
C TRP A 302 6.79 0.09 -10.84
N ASP A 303 7.15 1.35 -10.62
CA ASP A 303 8.28 1.73 -9.76
C ASP A 303 8.01 1.50 -8.27
N PHE A 304 6.81 1.85 -7.79
CA PHE A 304 6.52 1.88 -6.36
C PHE A 304 5.99 0.57 -5.81
N ILE A 305 5.26 -0.19 -6.64
CA ILE A 305 4.57 -1.40 -6.19
C ILE A 305 5.06 -2.63 -6.96
N MET A 306 4.99 -2.64 -8.29
CA MET A 306 5.33 -3.83 -9.06
C MET A 306 6.80 -4.23 -8.90
N SER A 307 7.71 -3.28 -8.69
CA SER A 307 9.14 -3.54 -8.53
C SER A 307 9.51 -4.24 -7.21
N ILE A 308 8.55 -4.41 -6.28
CA ILE A 308 8.68 -5.26 -5.10
C ILE A 308 8.86 -6.72 -5.55
N ASP A 309 7.99 -7.19 -6.45
CA ASP A 309 8.09 -8.50 -7.09
C ASP A 309 8.98 -8.37 -8.36
N THR A 310 10.29 -8.20 -8.18
CA THR A 310 11.22 -7.78 -9.25
C THR A 310 11.28 -8.76 -10.42
N HIS A 311 11.03 -10.06 -10.20
CA HIS A 311 10.99 -11.06 -11.26
C HIS A 311 9.75 -10.95 -12.13
N TRP A 312 8.65 -10.54 -11.56
CA TRP A 312 7.36 -10.41 -12.22
C TRP A 312 7.18 -9.06 -12.94
N PHE A 313 6.36 -9.02 -13.97
CA PHE A 313 5.95 -7.79 -14.63
C PHE A 313 4.60 -7.95 -15.34
N SER A 314 3.85 -6.84 -15.40
CA SER A 314 2.61 -6.75 -16.16
C SER A 314 2.35 -5.30 -16.59
N THR A 315 2.10 -5.10 -17.88
CA THR A 315 1.74 -3.77 -18.40
C THR A 315 0.37 -3.32 -17.91
N LEU A 316 -0.56 -4.27 -17.72
CA LEU A 316 -1.91 -4.01 -17.23
C LEU A 316 -1.94 -3.53 -15.77
N PHE A 317 -0.91 -3.85 -14.99
CA PHE A 317 -0.80 -3.50 -13.58
C PHE A 317 -0.93 -1.98 -13.34
N GLY A 318 -0.35 -1.15 -14.21
CA GLY A 318 -0.49 0.31 -14.12
C GLY A 318 -1.94 0.79 -14.23
N TRP A 319 -2.71 0.22 -15.14
CA TRP A 319 -4.14 0.53 -15.31
C TRP A 319 -4.99 0.03 -14.13
N TYR A 320 -4.66 -1.14 -13.62
CA TYR A 320 -5.29 -1.71 -12.45
C TYR A 320 -5.12 -0.79 -11.22
N VAL A 321 -3.89 -0.39 -10.92
CA VAL A 321 -3.59 0.54 -9.83
C VAL A 321 -4.29 1.89 -10.05
N PHE A 322 -4.26 2.43 -11.26
CA PHE A 322 -4.94 3.69 -11.60
C PHE A 322 -6.45 3.62 -11.30
N SER A 323 -7.13 2.53 -11.67
CA SER A 323 -8.56 2.39 -11.42
C SER A 323 -8.90 2.42 -9.93
N GLY A 324 -8.09 1.77 -9.09
CA GLY A 324 -8.21 1.79 -7.63
C GLY A 324 -7.97 3.19 -7.03
N ILE A 325 -6.95 3.89 -7.51
CA ILE A 325 -6.64 5.28 -7.12
C ILE A 325 -7.82 6.21 -7.42
N TRP A 326 -8.37 6.13 -8.63
CA TRP A 326 -9.47 6.99 -9.04
C TRP A 326 -10.75 6.69 -8.25
N LEU A 327 -11.09 5.40 -8.10
CA LEU A 327 -12.26 4.98 -7.33
C LEU A 327 -12.16 5.44 -5.86
N SER A 328 -11.01 5.23 -5.22
CA SER A 328 -10.78 5.68 -3.84
C SER A 328 -10.89 7.21 -3.70
N GLY A 329 -10.41 7.96 -4.69
CA GLY A 329 -10.58 9.41 -4.78
C GLY A 329 -12.05 9.82 -4.85
N MET A 330 -12.85 9.16 -5.71
CA MET A 330 -14.29 9.44 -5.85
C MET A 330 -15.09 9.08 -4.58
N ILE A 331 -14.74 7.99 -3.91
CA ILE A 331 -15.34 7.64 -2.62
C ILE A 331 -15.08 8.74 -1.59
N MET A 332 -13.85 9.25 -1.52
CA MET A 332 -13.53 10.33 -0.58
C MET A 332 -14.25 11.63 -0.94
N VAL A 333 -14.38 11.98 -2.23
CA VAL A 333 -15.20 13.13 -2.68
C VAL A 333 -16.64 12.96 -2.21
N MET A 334 -17.23 11.79 -2.40
CA MET A 334 -18.58 11.48 -1.93
C MET A 334 -18.72 11.62 -0.42
N MET A 335 -17.81 11.00 0.37
CA MET A 335 -17.88 10.99 1.83
C MET A 335 -17.80 12.41 2.41
N ILE A 336 -16.83 13.22 1.95
CA ILE A 336 -16.66 14.61 2.42
C ILE A 336 -17.85 15.46 1.97
N THR A 337 -18.36 15.28 0.73
CA THR A 337 -19.53 16.00 0.25
C THR A 337 -20.77 15.72 1.08
N LEU A 338 -21.05 14.44 1.39
CA LEU A 338 -22.20 14.05 2.22
C LEU A 338 -22.05 14.59 3.66
N TYR A 339 -20.83 14.56 4.22
CA TYR A 339 -20.57 15.18 5.51
C TYR A 339 -20.87 16.67 5.53
N LEU A 340 -20.40 17.43 4.53
CA LEU A 340 -20.62 18.87 4.43
C LEU A 340 -22.09 19.20 4.16
N ARG A 341 -22.77 18.42 3.28
CA ARG A 341 -24.21 18.56 3.01
C ARG A 341 -25.03 18.34 4.28
N LYS A 342 -24.76 17.26 5.03
CA LYS A 342 -25.44 16.96 6.30
C LYS A 342 -25.22 18.06 7.35
N SER A 343 -24.07 18.70 7.31
CA SER A 343 -23.71 19.82 8.18
C SER A 343 -24.27 21.17 7.72
N GLY A 344 -25.04 21.24 6.62
CA GLY A 344 -25.68 22.43 6.10
C GLY A 344 -24.80 23.38 5.27
N TYR A 345 -23.57 22.98 4.94
CA TYR A 345 -22.61 23.83 4.21
C TYR A 345 -22.74 23.76 2.68
N LEU A 346 -23.33 22.71 2.12
CA LEU A 346 -23.49 22.52 0.67
C LEU A 346 -24.98 22.38 0.28
N PRO A 347 -25.82 23.43 0.43
CA PRO A 347 -27.25 23.35 0.13
C PRO A 347 -27.54 23.12 -1.38
N PHE A 348 -26.60 23.47 -2.26
CA PHE A 348 -26.73 23.31 -3.71
C PHE A 348 -26.45 21.89 -4.21
N VAL A 349 -25.86 21.04 -3.37
CA VAL A 349 -25.66 19.63 -3.72
C VAL A 349 -26.98 18.89 -3.53
N ASN A 350 -27.63 18.57 -4.62
CA ASN A 350 -28.90 17.83 -4.66
C ASN A 350 -28.68 16.31 -4.84
N GLU A 351 -29.76 15.56 -4.98
CA GLU A 351 -29.72 14.10 -5.17
C GLU A 351 -29.15 13.68 -6.52
N SER A 352 -29.25 14.55 -7.56
CA SER A 352 -28.70 14.26 -8.87
C SER A 352 -27.17 14.27 -8.85
N HIS A 353 -26.54 15.21 -8.14
CA HIS A 353 -25.09 15.21 -7.94
C HIS A 353 -24.63 13.94 -7.21
N ILE A 354 -25.34 13.55 -6.15
CA ILE A 354 -25.02 12.35 -5.37
C ILE A 354 -25.18 11.10 -6.25
N HIS A 355 -26.23 11.05 -7.05
CA HIS A 355 -26.46 9.98 -8.01
C HIS A 355 -25.34 9.89 -9.05
N ASP A 356 -24.82 11.00 -9.55
CA ASP A 356 -23.75 11.02 -10.54
C ASP A 356 -22.43 10.53 -9.92
N VAL A 357 -22.09 10.95 -8.71
CA VAL A 357 -20.94 10.38 -7.98
C VAL A 357 -21.14 8.88 -7.76
N GLY A 358 -22.36 8.43 -7.41
CA GLY A 358 -22.70 7.00 -7.29
C GLY A 358 -22.54 6.24 -8.62
N LYS A 359 -22.82 6.86 -9.78
CA LYS A 359 -22.53 6.28 -11.11
C LYS A 359 -21.03 6.11 -11.34
N TYR A 360 -20.22 7.12 -10.97
CA TYR A 360 -18.75 6.99 -11.04
C TYR A 360 -18.25 5.87 -10.15
N MET A 361 -18.71 5.77 -8.90
CA MET A 361 -18.32 4.69 -8.00
C MET A 361 -18.67 3.31 -8.60
N PHE A 362 -19.88 3.16 -9.16
CA PHE A 362 -20.29 1.92 -9.83
C PHE A 362 -19.42 1.59 -11.04
N ALA A 363 -19.24 2.55 -11.94
CA ALA A 363 -18.48 2.36 -13.19
C ALA A 363 -17.01 2.05 -12.91
N LEU A 364 -16.41 2.73 -11.93
CA LEU A 364 -15.02 2.53 -11.56
C LEU A 364 -14.80 1.19 -10.80
N SER A 365 -15.76 0.76 -9.97
CA SER A 365 -15.73 -0.59 -9.39
C SER A 365 -15.77 -1.66 -10.48
N PHE A 366 -16.57 -1.45 -11.51
CA PHE A 366 -16.62 -2.35 -12.66
C PHE A 366 -15.32 -2.34 -13.46
N LEU A 367 -14.74 -1.15 -13.70
CA LEU A 367 -13.46 -1.00 -14.39
C LEU A 367 -12.33 -1.70 -13.61
N TRP A 368 -12.27 -1.47 -12.29
CA TRP A 368 -11.26 -2.10 -11.42
C TRP A 368 -11.37 -3.62 -11.48
N SER A 369 -12.57 -4.16 -11.32
CA SER A 369 -12.80 -5.62 -11.35
C SER A 369 -12.49 -6.24 -12.72
N TYR A 370 -12.80 -5.53 -13.80
CA TYR A 370 -12.42 -5.94 -15.16
C TYR A 370 -10.90 -6.05 -15.32
N LEU A 371 -10.16 -5.05 -14.85
CA LEU A 371 -8.70 -5.03 -14.94
C LEU A 371 -8.07 -6.11 -14.04
N TRP A 372 -8.58 -6.26 -12.80
CA TRP A 372 -8.15 -7.30 -11.88
C TRP A 372 -8.38 -8.69 -12.48
N PHE A 373 -9.59 -8.95 -12.95
CA PHE A 373 -9.97 -10.25 -13.52
C PHE A 373 -9.24 -10.53 -14.83
N SER A 374 -9.11 -9.54 -15.72
CA SER A 374 -8.40 -9.71 -16.99
C SER A 374 -6.94 -10.08 -16.77
N GLN A 375 -6.27 -9.44 -15.83
CA GLN A 375 -4.88 -9.74 -15.49
C GLN A 375 -4.75 -11.17 -14.93
N PHE A 376 -5.61 -11.53 -13.98
CA PHE A 376 -5.66 -12.87 -13.41
C PHE A 376 -5.93 -13.92 -14.48
N MET A 377 -6.98 -13.74 -15.29
CA MET A 377 -7.40 -14.69 -16.31
C MET A 377 -6.32 -14.91 -17.39
N LEU A 378 -5.68 -13.83 -17.86
CA LEU A 378 -4.65 -13.95 -18.90
C LEU A 378 -3.44 -14.74 -18.42
N ILE A 379 -2.98 -14.48 -17.20
CA ILE A 379 -1.83 -15.16 -16.60
C ILE A 379 -2.20 -16.61 -16.24
N TRP A 380 -3.37 -16.84 -15.67
CA TRP A 380 -3.88 -18.18 -15.38
C TRP A 380 -4.05 -19.03 -16.67
N TYR A 381 -4.59 -18.43 -17.73
CA TYR A 381 -4.80 -19.12 -19.00
C TYR A 381 -3.48 -19.46 -19.70
N SER A 382 -2.51 -18.56 -19.74
CA SER A 382 -1.19 -18.79 -20.35
C SER A 382 -0.35 -19.79 -19.55
N ASN A 383 -0.54 -19.84 -18.25
CA ASN A 383 0.13 -20.73 -17.29
C ASN A 383 1.66 -20.78 -17.47
N ILE A 384 2.27 -19.62 -17.70
CA ILE A 384 3.73 -19.49 -17.79
C ILE A 384 4.28 -19.51 -16.36
N PRO A 385 5.20 -20.42 -16.00
CA PRO A 385 5.67 -20.60 -14.62
C PRO A 385 6.16 -19.32 -13.97
N GLU A 386 6.91 -18.49 -14.69
CA GLU A 386 7.50 -17.24 -14.19
C GLU A 386 6.44 -16.15 -13.92
N GLU A 387 5.30 -16.21 -14.61
CA GLU A 387 4.23 -15.21 -14.46
C GLU A 387 3.19 -15.61 -13.42
N VAL A 388 2.91 -16.91 -13.25
CA VAL A 388 1.89 -17.39 -12.32
C VAL A 388 2.28 -17.26 -10.86
N ILE A 389 3.57 -17.18 -10.53
CA ILE A 389 4.11 -17.07 -9.18
C ILE A 389 3.42 -15.92 -8.41
N TYR A 390 3.21 -14.78 -9.05
CA TYR A 390 2.53 -13.62 -8.46
C TYR A 390 1.14 -13.94 -7.91
N PHE A 391 0.37 -14.76 -8.63
CA PHE A 391 -0.97 -15.15 -8.20
C PHE A 391 -0.96 -16.37 -7.28
N THR A 392 -0.04 -17.30 -7.49
CA THR A 392 0.11 -18.48 -6.63
C THR A 392 0.34 -18.07 -5.18
N GLU A 393 1.28 -17.18 -4.94
CA GLU A 393 1.56 -16.64 -3.60
C GLU A 393 0.31 -16.03 -2.96
N ARG A 394 -0.47 -15.26 -3.73
CA ARG A 394 -1.69 -14.61 -3.25
C ARG A 394 -2.85 -15.58 -3.01
N ILE A 395 -2.92 -16.66 -3.78
CA ILE A 395 -3.95 -17.69 -3.64
C ILE A 395 -3.61 -18.62 -2.47
N GLU A 396 -2.37 -19.01 -2.30
CA GLU A 396 -1.95 -19.94 -1.24
C GLU A 396 -1.93 -19.28 0.12
N ASN A 397 -1.27 -18.11 0.25
CA ASN A 397 -1.02 -17.49 1.53
C ASN A 397 -2.00 -16.36 1.88
N TYR A 398 -2.66 -15.73 0.89
CA TYR A 398 -3.58 -14.58 1.09
C TYR A 398 -5.01 -14.84 0.59
N ASN A 399 -5.41 -16.09 0.42
CA ASN A 399 -6.65 -16.52 -0.21
C ASN A 399 -7.88 -15.68 0.21
N LEU A 400 -8.12 -15.58 1.51
CA LEU A 400 -9.27 -14.84 2.05
C LEU A 400 -9.24 -13.35 1.68
N LEU A 401 -8.06 -12.72 1.74
CA LEU A 401 -7.92 -11.30 1.39
C LEU A 401 -8.00 -11.10 -0.12
N PHE A 402 -7.36 -11.97 -0.90
CA PHE A 402 -7.32 -11.87 -2.35
C PHE A 402 -8.71 -11.97 -2.99
N PHE A 403 -9.45 -13.03 -2.70
CA PHE A 403 -10.81 -13.19 -3.21
C PHE A 403 -11.83 -12.34 -2.45
N GLY A 404 -11.63 -12.11 -1.15
CA GLY A 404 -12.48 -11.23 -0.35
C GLY A 404 -12.46 -9.79 -0.85
N THR A 405 -11.30 -9.28 -1.25
CA THR A 405 -11.16 -7.95 -1.85
C THR A 405 -11.95 -7.85 -3.17
N PHE A 406 -11.90 -8.89 -4.01
CA PHE A 406 -12.70 -8.94 -5.23
C PHE A 406 -14.20 -8.92 -4.94
N ILE A 407 -14.66 -9.70 -3.97
CA ILE A 407 -16.08 -9.72 -3.57
C ILE A 407 -16.52 -8.34 -3.07
N VAL A 408 -15.74 -7.71 -2.21
CA VAL A 408 -16.08 -6.41 -1.61
C VAL A 408 -16.07 -5.29 -2.65
N ASN A 409 -15.08 -5.25 -3.55
CA ASN A 409 -14.88 -4.16 -4.49
C ASN A 409 -15.67 -4.31 -5.78
N PHE A 410 -16.13 -5.52 -6.11
CA PHE A 410 -16.92 -5.79 -7.31
C PHE A 410 -18.35 -6.23 -6.99
N PHE A 411 -18.52 -7.35 -6.28
CA PHE A 411 -19.83 -7.98 -6.14
C PHE A 411 -20.80 -7.09 -5.35
N PHE A 412 -20.36 -6.49 -4.24
CA PHE A 412 -21.21 -5.58 -3.48
C PHE A 412 -21.60 -4.32 -4.26
N PRO A 413 -20.67 -3.56 -4.89
CA PRO A 413 -21.05 -2.44 -5.74
C PRO A 413 -21.98 -2.85 -6.88
N MET A 414 -21.72 -3.99 -7.52
CA MET A 414 -22.54 -4.52 -8.60
C MET A 414 -23.99 -4.71 -8.15
N VAL A 415 -24.21 -5.38 -7.02
CA VAL A 415 -25.56 -5.67 -6.51
C VAL A 415 -26.25 -4.40 -6.02
N PHE A 416 -25.57 -3.60 -5.22
CA PHE A 416 -26.20 -2.47 -4.52
C PHE A 416 -26.32 -1.21 -5.38
N PHE A 417 -25.38 -0.97 -6.32
CA PHE A 417 -25.44 0.20 -7.20
C PHE A 417 -26.12 -0.05 -8.56
N MET A 418 -26.69 -1.22 -8.82
CA MET A 418 -27.54 -1.40 -10.00
C MET A 418 -28.78 -0.51 -9.93
N SER A 419 -29.42 -0.43 -8.76
CA SER A 419 -30.62 0.38 -8.58
C SER A 419 -30.31 1.89 -8.66
N ARG A 420 -31.22 2.65 -9.27
CA ARG A 420 -31.20 4.11 -9.28
C ARG A 420 -31.39 4.69 -7.88
N ASP A 421 -32.30 4.11 -7.12
CA ASP A 421 -32.70 4.62 -5.81
C ASP A 421 -31.59 4.46 -4.78
N THR A 422 -30.84 3.36 -4.82
CA THR A 422 -29.70 3.14 -3.92
C THR A 422 -28.58 4.16 -4.16
N LYS A 423 -28.32 4.54 -5.44
CA LYS A 423 -27.35 5.59 -5.80
C LYS A 423 -27.78 7.01 -5.40
N ARG A 424 -29.06 7.25 -5.10
CA ARG A 424 -29.58 8.50 -4.57
C ARG A 424 -29.63 8.55 -3.04
N SER A 425 -29.62 7.40 -2.40
CA SER A 425 -29.68 7.32 -0.94
C SER A 425 -28.31 7.56 -0.31
N ALA A 426 -28.16 8.67 0.42
CA ALA A 426 -26.92 9.01 1.12
C ALA A 426 -26.50 7.90 2.13
N GLY A 427 -27.47 7.23 2.79
CA GLY A 427 -27.17 6.15 3.72
C GLY A 427 -26.52 4.95 3.03
N PHE A 428 -27.08 4.49 1.91
CA PHE A 428 -26.49 3.39 1.13
C PHE A 428 -25.13 3.74 0.59
N LEU A 429 -24.96 4.95 0.05
CA LEU A 429 -23.66 5.40 -0.47
C LEU A 429 -22.57 5.45 0.60
N ILE A 430 -22.91 5.86 1.83
CA ILE A 430 -21.95 5.85 2.94
C ILE A 430 -21.53 4.43 3.27
N VAL A 431 -22.50 3.51 3.46
CA VAL A 431 -22.19 2.14 3.86
C VAL A 431 -21.37 1.43 2.79
N ILE A 432 -21.86 1.42 1.55
CA ILE A 432 -21.15 0.75 0.44
C ILE A 432 -19.84 1.45 0.13
N GLY A 433 -19.79 2.78 0.17
CA GLY A 433 -18.56 3.54 0.00
C GLY A 433 -17.51 3.22 1.05
N LEU A 434 -17.87 3.06 2.33
CA LEU A 434 -16.96 2.60 3.38
C LEU A 434 -16.46 1.19 3.13
N MET A 435 -17.33 0.27 2.70
CA MET A 435 -16.93 -1.10 2.37
C MET A 435 -15.90 -1.11 1.24
N ILE A 436 -16.17 -0.39 0.14
CA ILE A 436 -15.24 -0.29 -0.99
C ILE A 436 -13.95 0.42 -0.56
N PHE A 437 -14.02 1.45 0.27
CA PHE A 437 -12.85 2.17 0.77
C PHE A 437 -11.89 1.26 1.55
N ILE A 438 -12.44 0.44 2.46
CA ILE A 438 -11.68 -0.56 3.21
C ILE A 438 -11.19 -1.66 2.25
N GLY A 439 -12.03 -2.08 1.30
CA GLY A 439 -11.66 -3.06 0.29
C GLY A 439 -10.48 -2.62 -0.57
N HIS A 440 -10.40 -1.33 -0.94
CA HIS A 440 -9.23 -0.81 -1.68
C HIS A 440 -7.99 -0.62 -0.81
N TRP A 441 -8.13 -0.40 0.49
CA TRP A 441 -6.99 -0.49 1.38
C TRP A 441 -6.43 -1.91 1.43
N PHE A 442 -7.30 -2.94 1.53
CA PHE A 442 -6.89 -4.34 1.41
C PHE A 442 -6.32 -4.68 0.03
N ASP A 443 -6.78 -4.03 -1.02
CA ASP A 443 -6.24 -4.18 -2.36
C ASP A 443 -4.77 -3.73 -2.42
N VAL A 444 -4.44 -2.55 -1.88
CA VAL A 444 -3.05 -2.09 -1.78
C VAL A 444 -2.23 -2.99 -0.84
N PHE A 445 -2.83 -3.50 0.23
CA PHE A 445 -2.22 -4.48 1.11
C PHE A 445 -1.84 -5.75 0.34
N ASN A 446 -2.74 -6.30 -0.47
CA ASN A 446 -2.49 -7.46 -1.33
C ASN A 446 -1.46 -7.22 -2.43
N MET A 447 -1.27 -5.97 -2.86
CA MET A 447 -0.22 -5.63 -3.83
C MET A 447 1.17 -5.64 -3.20
N VAL A 448 1.30 -5.25 -1.91
CA VAL A 448 2.58 -5.01 -1.23
C VAL A 448 3.00 -6.21 -0.37
N MET A 449 2.10 -6.71 0.49
CA MET A 449 2.49 -7.65 1.54
C MET A 449 2.99 -9.01 1.03
N PRO A 450 2.41 -9.63 -0.02
CA PRO A 450 2.92 -10.92 -0.50
C PRO A 450 4.38 -10.84 -0.96
N GLY A 451 4.77 -9.77 -1.65
CA GLY A 451 6.16 -9.57 -2.09
C GLY A 451 7.12 -9.10 -1.00
N THR A 452 6.63 -8.81 0.21
CA THR A 452 7.47 -8.32 1.32
C THR A 452 7.50 -9.22 2.53
N LEU A 453 6.39 -9.85 2.89
CA LEU A 453 6.23 -10.66 4.09
C LEU A 453 5.92 -12.13 3.79
N PHE A 454 5.69 -12.48 2.52
CA PHE A 454 5.36 -13.84 2.09
C PHE A 454 4.16 -14.42 2.89
N ASP A 455 4.30 -15.58 3.49
CA ASP A 455 3.30 -16.27 4.33
C ASP A 455 3.14 -15.67 5.75
N GLN A 456 4.02 -14.74 6.14
CA GLN A 456 4.18 -14.24 7.52
C GLN A 456 3.39 -12.96 7.83
N TRP A 457 2.27 -12.80 7.19
CA TRP A 457 1.42 -11.63 7.38
C TRP A 457 0.37 -11.86 8.46
N GLU A 458 0.01 -10.83 9.16
CA GLU A 458 -1.17 -10.80 10.02
C GLU A 458 -1.79 -9.41 10.01
N ILE A 459 -3.06 -9.33 10.36
CA ILE A 459 -3.75 -8.05 10.60
C ILE A 459 -3.85 -7.88 12.10
N GLY A 460 -2.94 -7.09 12.65
CA GLY A 460 -2.84 -6.81 14.06
C GLY A 460 -3.01 -5.33 14.41
N LEU A 461 -2.57 -4.98 15.61
CA LEU A 461 -2.65 -3.61 16.11
C LEU A 461 -1.76 -2.64 15.32
N LEU A 462 -0.69 -3.13 14.71
CA LEU A 462 0.20 -2.30 13.88
C LEU A 462 -0.50 -1.82 12.62
N GLU A 463 -1.15 -2.72 11.86
CA GLU A 463 -1.86 -2.42 10.61
C GLU A 463 -3.05 -1.49 10.88
N ILE A 464 -3.88 -1.86 11.85
CA ILE A 464 -5.06 -1.06 12.24
C ILE A 464 -4.64 0.29 12.78
N GLY A 465 -3.61 0.32 13.62
CA GLY A 465 -3.08 1.56 14.20
C GLY A 465 -2.56 2.52 13.14
N MET A 466 -1.77 2.01 12.19
CA MET A 466 -1.22 2.83 11.12
C MET A 466 -2.33 3.36 10.20
N PHE A 467 -3.29 2.52 9.81
CA PHE A 467 -4.44 2.94 9.01
C PHE A 467 -5.24 4.06 9.69
N LEU A 468 -5.59 3.92 10.98
CA LEU A 468 -6.34 4.92 11.73
C LEU A 468 -5.57 6.23 11.91
N MET A 469 -4.26 6.15 12.14
CA MET A 469 -3.38 7.31 12.24
C MET A 469 -3.40 8.09 10.92
N PHE A 470 -3.17 7.42 9.79
CA PHE A 470 -3.19 8.06 8.48
C PHE A 470 -4.56 8.62 8.12
N LEU A 471 -5.64 7.89 8.39
CA LEU A 471 -7.01 8.34 8.16
C LEU A 471 -7.31 9.62 8.96
N GLY A 472 -6.93 9.67 10.24
CA GLY A 472 -7.12 10.84 11.08
C GLY A 472 -6.36 12.07 10.56
N ILE A 473 -5.08 11.90 10.22
CA ILE A 473 -4.24 12.97 9.65
C ILE A 473 -4.80 13.43 8.30
N PHE A 474 -5.18 12.50 7.43
CA PHE A 474 -5.71 12.79 6.11
C PHE A 474 -7.00 13.60 6.18
N VAL A 475 -8.00 13.11 6.92
CA VAL A 475 -9.29 13.80 7.05
C VAL A 475 -9.13 15.16 7.72
N TYR A 476 -8.29 15.28 8.76
CA TYR A 476 -7.98 16.58 9.37
C TYR A 476 -7.40 17.56 8.36
N THR A 477 -6.43 17.12 7.57
CA THR A 477 -5.77 17.95 6.54
C THR A 477 -6.76 18.41 5.48
N VAL A 478 -7.63 17.50 5.01
CA VAL A 478 -8.68 17.80 4.03
C VAL A 478 -9.66 18.84 4.57
N LEU A 479 -10.21 18.63 5.76
CA LEU A 479 -11.17 19.56 6.37
C LEU A 479 -10.52 20.94 6.66
N ASN A 480 -9.26 20.95 7.10
CA ASN A 480 -8.50 22.19 7.29
C ASN A 480 -8.20 22.91 5.96
N ALA A 481 -8.00 22.16 4.87
CA ALA A 481 -7.80 22.78 3.56
C ALA A 481 -9.09 23.38 3.01
N ILE A 482 -10.23 22.70 3.19
CA ILE A 482 -11.56 23.15 2.80
C ILE A 482 -11.94 24.43 3.56
N SER A 483 -11.59 24.54 4.86
CA SER A 483 -11.93 25.73 5.67
C SER A 483 -11.17 27.01 5.26
N LYS A 484 -10.17 26.91 4.39
CA LYS A 484 -9.35 28.07 3.95
C LYS A 484 -9.81 28.71 2.65
N ALA A 485 -10.93 28.24 2.07
CA ALA A 485 -11.49 28.79 0.83
C ALA A 485 -13.01 28.69 0.85
N PRO A 486 -13.72 29.55 0.09
CA PRO A 486 -15.16 29.41 -0.11
C PRO A 486 -15.48 28.04 -0.69
N LEU A 487 -16.56 27.40 -0.22
CA LEU A 487 -16.98 26.06 -0.66
C LEU A 487 -17.48 26.01 -2.11
N LEU A 488 -17.86 27.14 -2.68
CA LEU A 488 -18.28 27.25 -4.07
C LEU A 488 -17.30 28.14 -4.84
N GLN A 489 -17.01 27.77 -6.07
CA GLN A 489 -16.31 28.61 -7.04
C GLN A 489 -17.29 29.67 -7.54
N LYS A 490 -17.13 30.91 -7.08
CA LYS A 490 -18.14 31.98 -7.27
C LYS A 490 -18.36 32.38 -8.72
N ASN A 491 -17.32 32.39 -9.54
CA ASN A 491 -17.33 32.91 -10.91
C ASN A 491 -17.04 31.81 -11.95
N HIS A 492 -17.25 30.53 -11.61
CA HIS A 492 -17.08 29.46 -12.57
C HIS A 492 -18.19 29.56 -13.66
N PRO A 493 -17.84 29.47 -14.95
CA PRO A 493 -18.82 29.66 -16.04
C PRO A 493 -20.02 28.72 -15.97
N PHE A 494 -19.83 27.49 -15.54
CA PHE A 494 -20.89 26.46 -15.44
C PHE A 494 -21.50 26.35 -14.03
N LEU A 495 -21.29 27.33 -13.14
CA LEU A 495 -21.82 27.23 -11.76
C LEU A 495 -23.35 27.17 -11.72
N GLU A 496 -24.03 27.97 -12.52
CA GLU A 496 -25.50 28.00 -12.56
C GLU A 496 -26.05 26.70 -13.14
N GLU A 497 -25.43 26.16 -14.17
CA GLU A 497 -25.74 24.83 -14.71
C GLU A 497 -25.62 23.75 -13.63
N SER A 498 -24.52 23.75 -12.87
CA SER A 498 -24.31 22.80 -11.78
C SER A 498 -25.39 22.94 -10.70
N LYS A 499 -25.77 24.15 -10.28
CA LYS A 499 -26.78 24.34 -9.23
C LYS A 499 -28.16 23.82 -9.63
N HIS A 500 -28.49 23.89 -10.91
CA HIS A 500 -29.79 23.46 -11.48
C HIS A 500 -29.72 22.07 -12.12
N HIS A 501 -28.65 21.32 -11.84
CA HIS A 501 -28.49 19.99 -12.36
C HIS A 501 -29.54 19.02 -11.79
N GLU A 502 -30.47 18.60 -12.65
CA GLU A 502 -31.56 17.68 -12.32
C GLU A 502 -31.62 16.52 -13.34
N TYR A 503 -31.98 15.33 -12.88
CA TYR A 503 -32.27 14.14 -13.68
C TYR A 503 -33.65 13.61 -13.34
#